data_7fe3653129081f00867345d957c61a3b
#
_entry.id   7fe3653129081f00867345d957c61a3b
#
_cell.length_a   1.000
_cell.length_b   1.000
_cell.length_c   1.000
_cell.angle_alpha   90.00
_cell.angle_beta   90.00
_cell.angle_gamma   90.00
#
_symmetry.space_group_name_H-M   'P 1'
#
loop_
_entity.id
_entity.type
_entity.pdbx_description
1 polymer ?
#
loop_
_entity_poly.entity_id
_entity_poly.type
_entity_poly.pdbx_seq_one_letter_code
_entity_poly.pdbx_strand_id
1 'polypeptide(L)'
;MSKGGRWGLVALAVAVVVAAFLIARPGDDDGEDQVASTVTTETQTETSPTATAPSAPEPPPDGPSATTIELTGHAVDELTEITVKKGERVRLIVRSDEPDDIHIHGYDIEQAARPGAPARFSFPATIEGIFEIESHEAEHAGKDALIARLVVEPS
;
A
#
# COMPACT_ATOMS: atom_id res chain seq x y z
N MET A 1 -0.33 -26.91 39.59
CA MET A 1 -0.56 -25.46 39.44
C MET A 1 -1.57 -25.26 38.30
N SER A 2 -2.77 -24.77 38.62
CA SER A 2 -3.93 -24.78 37.74
C SER A 2 -3.80 -23.68 36.64
N LYS A 3 -4.07 -24.07 35.39
CA LYS A 3 -4.01 -23.16 34.21
C LYS A 3 -5.08 -22.05 34.24
N GLY A 4 -6.02 -22.09 35.18
CA GLY A 4 -7.13 -21.11 35.28
C GLY A 4 -6.76 -19.72 35.84
N GLY A 5 -5.69 -19.61 36.63
CA GLY A 5 -5.33 -18.35 37.29
C GLY A 5 -4.71 -17.29 36.38
N ARG A 6 -4.15 -17.70 35.23
CA ARG A 6 -3.46 -16.75 34.31
C ARG A 6 -4.44 -15.98 33.40
N TRP A 7 -5.58 -16.60 33.10
CA TRP A 7 -6.62 -15.97 32.25
C TRP A 7 -7.44 -14.92 33.01
N GLY A 8 -7.64 -15.10 34.33
CA GLY A 8 -8.35 -14.13 35.15
C GLY A 8 -7.62 -12.78 35.27
N LEU A 9 -6.28 -12.82 35.37
CA LEU A 9 -5.47 -11.58 35.46
C LEU A 9 -5.44 -10.79 34.15
N VAL A 10 -5.43 -11.47 33.01
CA VAL A 10 -5.47 -10.81 31.70
C VAL A 10 -6.81 -10.13 31.46
N ALA A 11 -7.92 -10.80 31.82
CA ALA A 11 -9.26 -10.24 31.69
C ALA A 11 -9.45 -8.98 32.56
N LEU A 12 -8.88 -8.96 33.79
CA LEU A 12 -8.95 -7.80 34.68
C LEU A 12 -8.15 -6.61 34.12
N ALA A 13 -6.97 -6.84 33.55
CA ALA A 13 -6.14 -5.78 32.95
C ALA A 13 -6.81 -5.12 31.75
N VAL A 14 -7.46 -5.92 30.88
CA VAL A 14 -8.20 -5.37 29.72
C VAL A 14 -9.40 -4.53 30.16
N ALA A 15 -10.14 -4.96 31.19
CA ALA A 15 -11.29 -4.21 31.70
C ALA A 15 -10.90 -2.84 32.26
N VAL A 16 -9.74 -2.73 32.94
CA VAL A 16 -9.24 -1.44 33.49
C VAL A 16 -8.84 -0.48 32.37
N VAL A 17 -8.22 -0.97 31.29
CA VAL A 17 -7.82 -0.12 30.13
C VAL A 17 -9.04 0.41 29.39
N VAL A 18 -10.08 -0.41 29.18
CA VAL A 18 -11.33 0.01 28.53
C VAL A 18 -12.08 1.04 29.38
N ALA A 19 -12.13 0.89 30.71
CA ALA A 19 -12.77 1.85 31.60
C ALA A 19 -12.05 3.20 31.61
N ALA A 20 -10.72 3.22 31.57
CA ALA A 20 -9.94 4.44 31.52
C ALA A 20 -10.15 5.22 30.20
N PHE A 21 -10.34 4.51 29.07
CA PHE A 21 -10.59 5.12 27.77
C PHE A 21 -11.98 5.79 27.66
N LEU A 22 -13.00 5.24 28.36
CA LEU A 22 -14.36 5.78 28.35
C LEU A 22 -14.53 7.05 29.21
N ILE A 23 -13.63 7.26 30.19
CA ILE A 23 -13.70 8.45 31.09
C ILE A 23 -12.95 9.66 30.49
N ALA A 24 -12.07 9.44 29.51
CA ALA A 24 -11.23 10.48 28.92
C ALA A 24 -11.76 11.04 27.57
N ARG A 25 -13.05 10.94 27.28
CA ARG A 25 -13.64 11.62 26.12
C ARG A 25 -13.86 13.10 26.44
N PRO A 26 -13.25 14.05 25.70
CA PRO A 26 -13.64 15.46 25.78
C PRO A 26 -15.06 15.61 25.20
N GLY A 27 -15.93 16.29 25.92
CA GLY A 27 -17.29 16.59 25.49
C GLY A 27 -17.27 17.61 24.35
N ASP A 28 -18.17 17.40 23.39
CA ASP A 28 -18.50 18.38 22.36
C ASP A 28 -19.27 19.54 23.01
N ASP A 29 -18.70 20.75 22.92
CA ASP A 29 -19.40 22.00 23.27
C ASP A 29 -20.09 22.51 21.99
N ASP A 30 -21.41 22.46 22.00
CA ASP A 30 -22.29 23.15 21.04
C ASP A 30 -22.21 24.66 21.29
N GLY A 31 -21.68 25.42 20.33
CA GLY A 31 -21.73 26.86 20.25
C GLY A 31 -22.45 27.31 18.98
N GLU A 32 -23.75 27.56 19.11
CA GLU A 32 -24.55 28.27 18.11
C GLU A 32 -24.06 29.72 17.99
N ASP A 33 -23.73 30.17 16.78
CA ASP A 33 -23.84 31.60 16.43
C ASP A 33 -24.33 31.74 14.98
N GLN A 34 -25.59 32.24 14.91
CA GLN A 34 -26.28 32.68 13.69
C GLN A 34 -25.75 34.04 13.28
N VAL A 35 -25.27 34.18 12.06
CA VAL A 35 -25.33 35.45 11.35
C VAL A 35 -25.81 35.26 9.94
N ALA A 36 -26.98 35.80 9.70
CA ALA A 36 -27.58 35.93 8.38
C ALA A 36 -26.78 36.92 7.52
N SER A 37 -26.58 36.62 6.25
CA SER A 37 -26.42 37.62 5.20
C SER A 37 -26.76 37.09 3.82
N THR A 38 -27.93 37.52 3.40
CA THR A 38 -28.36 37.95 2.06
C THR A 38 -27.81 37.28 0.80
N VAL A 39 -28.80 36.69 0.14
CA VAL A 39 -29.00 36.41 -1.30
C VAL A 39 -28.37 37.44 -2.23
N THR A 40 -27.59 36.95 -3.21
CA THR A 40 -27.53 37.55 -4.55
C THR A 40 -27.49 36.40 -5.55
N THR A 41 -28.61 36.26 -6.28
CA THR A 41 -28.81 35.44 -7.46
C THR A 41 -28.04 36.06 -8.60
N GLU A 42 -27.06 35.35 -9.16
CA GLU A 42 -26.62 35.56 -10.53
C GLU A 42 -26.59 34.22 -11.27
N THR A 43 -27.55 34.14 -12.19
CA THR A 43 -27.66 33.17 -13.26
C THR A 43 -26.45 33.33 -14.19
N GLN A 44 -25.58 32.30 -14.29
CA GLN A 44 -24.66 32.16 -15.41
C GLN A 44 -24.77 30.76 -16.02
N THR A 45 -25.24 30.80 -17.21
CA THR A 45 -25.31 29.87 -18.32
C THR A 45 -24.27 28.77 -18.33
N GLU A 46 -24.77 27.55 -18.46
CA GLU A 46 -24.03 26.33 -18.78
C GLU A 46 -23.12 26.53 -20.02
N THR A 47 -21.84 26.25 -19.83
CA THR A 47 -21.01 25.74 -20.92
C THR A 47 -20.17 24.61 -20.33
N SER A 48 -20.58 23.39 -20.62
CA SER A 48 -19.85 22.18 -20.29
C SER A 48 -18.59 22.09 -21.18
N PRO A 49 -17.38 22.18 -20.63
CA PRO A 49 -16.22 21.71 -21.35
C PRO A 49 -16.08 20.20 -21.09
N THR A 50 -16.23 19.41 -22.14
CA THR A 50 -15.75 18.05 -22.24
C THR A 50 -14.32 18.00 -21.69
N ALA A 51 -14.15 17.59 -20.44
CA ALA A 51 -12.86 17.32 -19.86
C ALA A 51 -12.33 16.02 -20.50
N THR A 52 -11.56 16.17 -21.55
CA THR A 52 -10.61 15.13 -21.99
C THR A 52 -9.67 14.89 -20.81
N ALA A 53 -9.81 13.74 -20.15
CA ALA A 53 -8.89 13.30 -19.11
C ALA A 53 -7.47 13.37 -19.68
N PRO A 54 -6.49 13.97 -18.98
CA PRO A 54 -5.12 13.93 -19.42
C PRO A 54 -4.67 12.47 -19.37
N SER A 55 -4.36 11.93 -20.55
CA SER A 55 -3.67 10.66 -20.69
C SER A 55 -2.39 10.75 -19.85
N ALA A 56 -2.19 9.81 -18.92
CA ALA A 56 -0.96 9.74 -18.16
C ALA A 56 0.22 9.71 -19.15
N PRO A 57 1.31 10.46 -18.91
CA PRO A 57 2.45 10.48 -19.80
C PRO A 57 2.99 9.06 -19.96
N GLU A 58 3.07 8.58 -21.20
CA GLU A 58 3.77 7.33 -21.54
C GLU A 58 5.22 7.45 -21.03
N PRO A 59 5.74 6.41 -20.33
CA PRO A 59 7.13 6.41 -19.93
C PRO A 59 8.04 6.49 -21.16
N PRO A 60 9.17 7.21 -21.09
CA PRO A 60 10.09 7.37 -22.21
C PRO A 60 10.60 6.01 -22.71
N PRO A 61 10.77 5.81 -24.05
CA PRO A 61 11.05 4.52 -24.66
C PRO A 61 12.45 3.94 -24.43
N ASP A 62 13.36 4.64 -23.77
CA ASP A 62 14.75 4.25 -23.59
C ASP A 62 15.09 3.88 -22.13
N GLY A 63 14.63 2.70 -21.69
CA GLY A 63 15.03 2.10 -20.43
C GLY A 63 14.69 0.61 -20.44
N PRO A 64 15.33 -0.23 -19.61
CA PRO A 64 14.98 -1.64 -19.54
C PRO A 64 13.47 -1.79 -19.35
N SER A 65 12.87 -2.70 -20.11
CA SER A 65 11.44 -3.00 -20.05
C SER A 65 11.05 -3.32 -18.61
N ALA A 66 9.91 -2.84 -18.15
CA ALA A 66 9.42 -3.18 -16.82
C ALA A 66 9.13 -4.69 -16.76
N THR A 67 9.63 -5.35 -15.71
CA THR A 67 9.23 -6.73 -15.40
C THR A 67 7.81 -6.71 -14.86
N THR A 68 6.95 -7.59 -15.34
CA THR A 68 5.59 -7.72 -14.82
C THR A 68 5.44 -9.04 -14.09
N ILE A 69 4.87 -9.02 -12.90
CA ILE A 69 4.51 -10.17 -12.07
C ILE A 69 3.00 -10.18 -11.92
N GLU A 70 2.39 -11.34 -12.10
CA GLU A 70 0.96 -11.55 -11.92
C GLU A 70 0.73 -12.40 -10.65
N LEU A 71 -0.12 -11.91 -9.74
CA LEU A 71 -0.56 -12.63 -8.56
C LEU A 71 -1.98 -13.11 -8.74
N THR A 72 -2.22 -14.38 -8.38
CA THR A 72 -3.55 -14.97 -8.32
C THR A 72 -3.77 -15.50 -6.91
N GLY A 73 -4.74 -14.93 -6.20
CA GLY A 73 -4.99 -15.27 -4.79
C GLY A 73 -3.72 -15.10 -3.94
N HIS A 74 -2.99 -13.99 -4.09
CA HIS A 74 -1.72 -13.64 -3.41
C HIS A 74 -0.52 -14.55 -3.71
N ALA A 75 -0.56 -15.38 -4.75
CA ALA A 75 0.53 -16.29 -5.11
C ALA A 75 0.97 -16.09 -6.56
N VAL A 76 2.21 -16.47 -6.86
CA VAL A 76 2.75 -16.55 -8.21
C VAL A 76 2.78 -18.01 -8.66
N ASP A 77 2.60 -18.24 -9.97
CA ASP A 77 2.76 -19.57 -10.56
C ASP A 77 4.25 -19.99 -10.62
N GLU A 78 5.13 -19.03 -10.87
CA GLU A 78 6.58 -19.22 -10.94
C GLU A 78 7.32 -18.05 -10.32
N LEU A 79 8.36 -18.37 -9.53
CA LEU A 79 9.20 -17.36 -8.90
C LEU A 79 10.05 -16.64 -9.96
N THR A 80 9.88 -15.32 -10.07
CA THR A 80 10.63 -14.48 -11.00
C THR A 80 11.93 -13.99 -10.36
N GLU A 81 13.05 -14.10 -11.09
CA GLU A 81 14.31 -13.46 -10.74
C GLU A 81 14.57 -12.25 -11.65
N ILE A 82 14.84 -11.09 -11.06
CA ILE A 82 15.11 -9.84 -11.75
C ILE A 82 16.59 -9.50 -11.51
N THR A 83 17.42 -9.56 -12.55
CA THR A 83 18.86 -9.24 -12.43
C THR A 83 19.13 -7.87 -13.05
N VAL A 84 19.81 -7.01 -12.28
CA VAL A 84 20.29 -5.68 -12.71
C VAL A 84 21.68 -5.43 -12.18
N LYS A 85 22.40 -4.46 -12.77
CA LYS A 85 23.67 -3.98 -12.21
C LYS A 85 23.44 -2.83 -11.24
N LYS A 86 24.35 -2.71 -10.28
CA LYS A 86 24.33 -1.56 -9.36
C LYS A 86 24.36 -0.25 -10.13
N GLY A 87 23.45 0.65 -9.76
CA GLY A 87 23.25 1.94 -10.42
C GLY A 87 22.17 1.90 -11.51
N GLU A 88 21.77 0.75 -12.00
CA GLU A 88 20.68 0.62 -12.96
C GLU A 88 19.32 0.91 -12.30
N ARG A 89 18.33 1.22 -13.12
CA ARG A 89 16.96 1.48 -12.67
C ARG A 89 16.12 0.21 -12.73
N VAL A 90 15.65 -0.22 -11.57
CA VAL A 90 14.62 -1.27 -11.46
C VAL A 90 13.27 -0.68 -11.87
N ARG A 91 12.54 -1.41 -12.72
CA ARG A 91 11.14 -1.13 -13.05
C ARG A 91 10.35 -2.42 -12.92
N LEU A 92 9.40 -2.42 -12.01
CA LEU A 92 8.58 -3.58 -11.70
C LEU A 92 7.11 -3.17 -11.66
N ILE A 93 6.26 -4.02 -12.20
CA ILE A 93 4.81 -3.90 -12.13
C ILE A 93 4.29 -5.20 -11.52
N VAL A 94 3.59 -5.11 -10.41
CA VAL A 94 2.92 -6.26 -9.79
C VAL A 94 1.42 -6.08 -9.94
N ARG A 95 0.77 -7.02 -10.61
CA ARG A 95 -0.67 -7.07 -10.78
C ARG A 95 -1.23 -8.12 -9.82
N SER A 96 -2.34 -7.81 -9.19
CA SER A 96 -3.04 -8.76 -8.31
C SER A 96 -4.53 -8.77 -8.65
N ASP A 97 -5.14 -9.95 -8.55
CA ASP A 97 -6.58 -10.15 -8.67
C ASP A 97 -7.32 -9.85 -7.35
N GLU A 98 -6.57 -9.70 -6.25
CA GLU A 98 -7.06 -9.29 -4.92
C GLU A 98 -6.24 -8.11 -4.37
N PRO A 99 -6.76 -7.33 -3.38
CA PRO A 99 -5.95 -6.32 -2.71
C PRO A 99 -4.73 -6.93 -2.02
N ASP A 100 -3.56 -6.33 -2.19
CA ASP A 100 -2.30 -6.81 -1.65
C ASP A 100 -1.35 -5.64 -1.39
N ASP A 101 -0.44 -5.79 -0.44
CA ASP A 101 0.66 -4.86 -0.19
C ASP A 101 1.98 -5.55 -0.51
N ILE A 102 2.70 -4.99 -1.47
CA ILE A 102 3.94 -5.57 -2.02
C ILE A 102 5.13 -4.84 -1.43
N HIS A 103 6.04 -5.58 -0.81
CA HIS A 103 7.23 -5.06 -0.15
C HIS A 103 8.51 -5.54 -0.82
N ILE A 104 9.48 -4.63 -1.03
CA ILE A 104 10.83 -4.93 -1.51
C ILE A 104 11.80 -4.81 -0.34
N HIS A 105 12.23 -5.95 0.21
CA HIS A 105 13.17 -6.01 1.33
C HIS A 105 14.49 -5.34 0.98
N GLY A 106 15.13 -4.72 1.98
CA GLY A 106 16.43 -4.06 1.86
C GLY A 106 16.41 -2.69 1.19
N TYR A 107 15.42 -2.42 0.34
CA TYR A 107 15.11 -1.08 -0.18
C TYR A 107 14.02 -0.39 0.63
N ASP A 108 13.26 -1.14 1.43
CA ASP A 108 12.18 -0.66 2.30
C ASP A 108 11.12 0.14 1.52
N ILE A 109 10.73 -0.40 0.36
CA ILE A 109 9.75 0.20 -0.53
C ILE A 109 8.51 -0.68 -0.56
N GLU A 110 7.36 -0.10 -0.25
CA GLU A 110 6.06 -0.77 -0.22
C GLU A 110 5.07 -0.07 -1.16
N GLN A 111 4.24 -0.85 -1.86
CA GLN A 111 3.20 -0.36 -2.77
C GLN A 111 1.99 -1.29 -2.75
N ALA A 112 0.81 -0.70 -2.65
CA ALA A 112 -0.45 -1.43 -2.77
C ALA A 112 -0.73 -1.85 -4.22
N ALA A 113 -1.10 -3.13 -4.40
CA ALA A 113 -1.67 -3.67 -5.63
C ALA A 113 -3.16 -3.94 -5.43
N ARG A 114 -3.97 -3.69 -6.46
CA ARG A 114 -5.41 -3.96 -6.42
C ARG A 114 -5.90 -4.37 -7.80
N PRO A 115 -7.03 -5.08 -7.91
CA PRO A 115 -7.66 -5.37 -9.20
C PRO A 115 -7.79 -4.10 -10.06
N GLY A 116 -7.14 -4.09 -11.22
CA GLY A 116 -7.12 -2.93 -12.13
C GLY A 116 -6.17 -1.78 -11.77
N ALA A 117 -5.53 -1.80 -10.59
CA ALA A 117 -4.58 -0.80 -10.13
C ALA A 117 -3.29 -1.48 -9.62
N PRO A 118 -2.35 -1.84 -10.50
CA PRO A 118 -1.14 -2.57 -10.14
C PRO A 118 -0.17 -1.73 -9.30
N ALA A 119 0.58 -2.39 -8.41
CA ALA A 119 1.74 -1.79 -7.76
C ALA A 119 2.84 -1.50 -8.81
N ARG A 120 3.45 -0.32 -8.74
CA ARG A 120 4.48 0.13 -9.69
C ARG A 120 5.69 0.63 -8.96
N PHE A 121 6.83 0.01 -9.22
CA PHE A 121 8.11 0.38 -8.63
C PHE A 121 9.04 0.94 -9.69
N SER A 122 9.74 2.02 -9.37
CA SER A 122 10.78 2.61 -10.21
C SER A 122 11.82 3.29 -9.33
N PHE A 123 12.96 2.61 -9.09
CA PHE A 123 14.03 3.11 -8.22
C PHE A 123 15.40 2.69 -8.73
N PRO A 124 16.49 3.38 -8.34
CA PRO A 124 17.85 2.97 -8.67
C PRO A 124 18.30 1.82 -7.77
N ALA A 125 18.94 0.79 -8.34
CA ALA A 125 19.54 -0.33 -7.62
C ALA A 125 20.87 0.09 -6.98
N THR A 126 20.84 0.71 -5.81
CA THR A 126 22.03 1.31 -5.18
C THR A 126 22.79 0.36 -4.26
N ILE A 127 22.21 -0.75 -3.87
CA ILE A 127 22.75 -1.73 -2.91
C ILE A 127 22.94 -3.06 -3.66
N GLU A 128 24.14 -3.62 -3.60
CA GLU A 128 24.46 -4.95 -4.15
C GLU A 128 23.88 -6.05 -3.24
N GLY A 129 23.40 -7.14 -3.85
CA GLY A 129 22.87 -8.27 -3.09
C GLY A 129 21.65 -8.91 -3.73
N ILE A 130 21.01 -9.79 -2.96
CA ILE A 130 19.77 -10.45 -3.33
C ILE A 130 18.70 -9.94 -2.37
N PHE A 131 17.62 -9.43 -2.91
CA PHE A 131 16.52 -8.82 -2.17
C PHE A 131 15.23 -9.56 -2.48
N GLU A 132 14.47 -9.88 -1.45
CA GLU A 132 13.18 -10.54 -1.56
C GLU A 132 12.10 -9.51 -1.84
N ILE A 133 11.17 -9.90 -2.70
CA ILE A 133 9.96 -9.14 -3.02
C ILE A 133 8.80 -10.00 -2.56
N GLU A 134 7.99 -9.49 -1.67
CA GLU A 134 7.00 -10.26 -0.92
C GLU A 134 5.61 -9.65 -1.00
N SER A 135 4.61 -10.53 -0.88
CA SER A 135 3.20 -10.21 -0.67
C SER A 135 2.90 -10.34 0.83
N HIS A 136 2.48 -9.26 1.48
CA HIS A 136 2.07 -9.30 2.88
C HIS A 136 0.77 -10.09 3.09
N GLU A 137 -0.15 -10.03 2.13
CA GLU A 137 -1.41 -10.76 2.24
C GLU A 137 -1.21 -12.27 2.06
N ALA A 138 -0.22 -12.72 1.27
CA ALA A 138 0.19 -14.12 1.21
C ALA A 138 0.66 -14.62 2.59
N GLU A 139 1.50 -13.84 3.27
CA GLU A 139 1.98 -14.15 4.62
C GLU A 139 0.81 -14.27 5.61
N HIS A 140 -0.10 -13.29 5.62
CA HIS A 140 -1.29 -13.30 6.46
C HIS A 140 -2.22 -14.49 6.17
N ALA A 141 -2.28 -14.92 4.91
CA ALA A 141 -3.04 -16.10 4.48
C ALA A 141 -2.32 -17.43 4.77
N GLY A 142 -1.10 -17.40 5.34
CA GLY A 142 -0.29 -18.59 5.61
C GLY A 142 0.25 -19.27 4.35
N LYS A 143 0.41 -18.50 3.27
CA LYS A 143 1.03 -18.90 2.01
C LYS A 143 2.50 -18.48 1.97
N ASP A 144 3.22 -18.90 0.94
CA ASP A 144 4.56 -18.40 0.67
C ASP A 144 4.45 -16.91 0.26
N ALA A 145 5.10 -16.05 1.03
CA ALA A 145 5.08 -14.61 0.79
C ALA A 145 5.99 -14.20 -0.39
N LEU A 146 7.02 -14.99 -0.69
CA LEU A 146 8.00 -14.68 -1.71
C LEU A 146 7.39 -14.75 -3.12
N ILE A 147 7.36 -13.61 -3.83
CA ILE A 147 6.82 -13.52 -5.18
C ILE A 147 7.90 -13.29 -6.25
N ALA A 148 9.05 -12.72 -5.86
CA ALA A 148 10.19 -12.53 -6.74
C ALA A 148 11.48 -12.30 -5.97
N ARG A 149 12.64 -12.37 -6.68
CA ARG A 149 13.95 -11.95 -6.18
C ARG A 149 14.55 -10.88 -7.09
N LEU A 150 15.06 -9.84 -6.48
CA LEU A 150 15.87 -8.83 -7.14
C LEU A 150 17.34 -9.12 -6.86
N VAL A 151 18.11 -9.41 -7.89
CA VAL A 151 19.57 -9.63 -7.83
C VAL A 151 20.24 -8.38 -8.35
N VAL A 152 21.00 -7.70 -7.50
CA VAL A 152 21.81 -6.54 -7.88
C VAL A 152 23.28 -6.94 -7.91
N GLU A 153 23.82 -7.08 -9.12
CA GLU A 153 25.22 -7.41 -9.36
C GLU A 153 26.13 -6.19 -9.20
N PRO A 154 27.42 -6.39 -8.87
CA PRO A 154 28.42 -5.32 -8.93
C PRO A 154 28.48 -4.65 -10.31
N SER A 155 28.84 -3.36 -10.34
CA SER A 155 28.99 -2.55 -11.58
C SER A 155 30.25 -2.91 -12.35
#